data_a65e4ee040e1dca9cc43d35df795f40c
#
_entry.id   a65e4ee040e1dca9cc43d35df795f40c
#
_cell.length_a   1.000
_cell.length_b   1.000
_cell.length_c   1.000
_cell.angle_alpha   90.00
_cell.angle_beta   90.00
_cell.angle_gamma   90.00
#
_symmetry.space_group_name_H-M   'P 1'
#
loop_
_entity.id
_entity.type
_entity.pdbx_description
1 polymer ?
#
loop_
_entity_poly.entity_id
_entity_poly.type
_entity_poly.pdbx_seq_one_letter_code
_entity_poly.pdbx_strand_id
1 'polypeptide(L)'
;MAYDEDQFLALSGIQHFVFCKRQWGLIHIEQAWQENALTVLGDQMHRRAHDAEERERRGDLLILRGLSVRSNTLGAVGQCDVVECKRANSGCSLHGEEGFWSITPVEYKRGESKESDADRLQLCAQAIC
;
A
#
# COMPACT_ATOMS: atom_id res chain seq x y z
N MET A 1 -17.79 11.16 -9.49
CA MET A 1 -18.69 10.47 -8.54
C MET A 1 -17.86 9.86 -7.44
N ALA A 2 -18.21 10.13 -6.20
CA ALA A 2 -17.47 9.60 -5.06
C ALA A 2 -18.26 8.46 -4.41
N TYR A 3 -17.53 7.49 -3.85
CA TYR A 3 -18.13 6.38 -3.10
C TYR A 3 -18.30 6.77 -1.63
N ASP A 4 -19.32 6.25 -0.99
CA ASP A 4 -19.51 6.37 0.46
C ASP A 4 -18.59 5.39 1.21
N GLU A 5 -18.27 5.71 2.46
CA GLU A 5 -17.28 4.92 3.23
C GLU A 5 -17.67 3.44 3.41
N ASP A 6 -18.96 3.15 3.49
CA ASP A 6 -19.46 1.78 3.60
C ASP A 6 -19.30 0.96 2.30
N GLN A 7 -19.00 1.63 1.19
CA GLN A 7 -18.75 1.02 -0.11
C GLN A 7 -17.26 0.77 -0.38
N PHE A 8 -16.38 1.23 0.52
CA PHE A 8 -14.94 1.13 0.29
C PHE A 8 -14.46 -0.31 0.36
N LEU A 9 -13.55 -0.63 -0.58
CA LEU A 9 -12.89 -1.93 -0.64
C LEU A 9 -11.43 -1.79 -0.23
N ALA A 10 -10.86 -2.89 0.28
CA ALA A 10 -9.45 -2.91 0.65
C ALA A 10 -8.56 -2.89 -0.60
N LEU A 11 -7.53 -2.04 -0.60
CA LEU A 11 -6.57 -1.97 -1.70
C LEU A 11 -5.88 -3.32 -1.96
N SER A 12 -5.59 -4.09 -0.91
CA SER A 12 -5.02 -5.43 -1.05
C SER A 12 -5.90 -6.38 -1.86
N GLY A 13 -7.21 -6.12 -1.91
CA GLY A 13 -8.15 -6.89 -2.71
C GLY A 13 -7.88 -6.81 -4.21
N ILE A 14 -7.30 -5.72 -4.70
CA ILE A 14 -6.96 -5.57 -6.11
C ILE A 14 -5.94 -6.64 -6.52
N GLN A 15 -4.87 -6.78 -5.76
CA GLN A 15 -3.85 -7.79 -6.01
C GLN A 15 -4.42 -9.21 -5.93
N HIS A 16 -5.21 -9.48 -4.89
CA HIS A 16 -5.84 -10.79 -4.71
C HIS A 16 -6.77 -11.14 -5.87
N PHE A 17 -7.58 -10.20 -6.32
CA PHE A 17 -8.54 -10.41 -7.42
C PHE A 17 -7.85 -10.65 -8.75
N VAL A 18 -6.82 -9.87 -9.08
CA VAL A 18 -6.07 -10.01 -10.35
C VAL A 18 -5.28 -11.31 -10.35
N PHE A 19 -4.70 -11.68 -9.22
CA PHE A 19 -3.97 -12.94 -9.07
C PHE A 19 -4.89 -14.15 -9.19
N CYS A 20 -6.01 -14.14 -8.45
CA CYS A 20 -6.99 -15.21 -8.47
C CYS A 20 -8.33 -14.73 -7.89
N LYS A 21 -9.37 -14.69 -8.73
CA LYS A 21 -10.70 -14.26 -8.31
C LYS A 21 -11.26 -15.10 -7.16
N ARG A 22 -10.97 -16.40 -7.17
CA ARG A 22 -11.38 -17.31 -6.10
C ARG A 22 -10.69 -16.96 -4.78
N GLN A 23 -9.41 -16.65 -4.82
CA GLN A 23 -8.65 -16.20 -3.64
C GLN A 23 -9.28 -14.93 -3.07
N TRP A 24 -9.61 -13.97 -3.92
CA TRP A 24 -10.28 -12.75 -3.50
C TRP A 24 -11.61 -13.05 -2.80
N GLY A 25 -12.44 -13.93 -3.38
CA GLY A 25 -13.71 -14.32 -2.80
C GLY A 25 -13.56 -15.00 -1.44
N LEU A 26 -12.59 -15.90 -1.31
CA LEU A 26 -12.32 -16.60 -0.05
C LEU A 26 -11.82 -15.65 1.05
N ILE A 27 -10.99 -14.69 0.71
CA ILE A 27 -10.43 -13.76 1.69
C ILE A 27 -11.43 -12.67 2.08
N HIS A 28 -12.06 -12.02 1.09
CA HIS A 28 -12.82 -10.78 1.30
C HIS A 28 -14.33 -10.98 1.46
N ILE A 29 -14.89 -12.08 0.95
CA ILE A 29 -16.32 -12.38 1.07
C ILE A 29 -16.56 -13.46 2.12
N GLU A 30 -15.92 -14.62 1.98
CA GLU A 30 -16.11 -15.75 2.88
C GLU A 30 -15.22 -15.68 4.12
N GLN A 31 -14.16 -14.86 4.08
CA GLN A 31 -13.19 -14.70 5.16
C GLN A 31 -12.54 -16.03 5.59
N ALA A 32 -12.41 -16.97 4.65
CA ALA A 32 -11.76 -18.25 4.85
C ALA A 32 -10.25 -18.10 4.59
N TRP A 33 -9.46 -18.03 5.65
CA TRP A 33 -8.02 -17.83 5.56
C TRP A 33 -7.27 -18.91 6.31
N GLN A 34 -6.25 -19.49 5.66
CA GLN A 34 -5.35 -20.45 6.29
C GLN A 34 -3.91 -19.98 6.11
N GLU A 35 -3.21 -19.83 7.22
CA GLU A 35 -1.83 -19.39 7.19
C GLU A 35 -0.89 -20.50 6.71
N ASN A 36 0.19 -20.10 6.05
CA ASN A 36 1.33 -20.95 5.69
C ASN A 36 2.64 -20.19 5.94
N ALA A 37 3.79 -20.85 5.72
CA ALA A 37 5.10 -20.26 6.02
C ALA A 37 5.34 -18.94 5.26
N LEU A 38 4.89 -18.84 4.00
CA LEU A 38 5.08 -17.62 3.20
C LEU A 38 4.22 -16.46 3.70
N THR A 39 2.98 -16.72 4.14
CA THR A 39 2.10 -15.68 4.70
C THR A 39 2.64 -15.19 6.04
N VAL A 40 3.13 -16.07 6.89
CA VAL A 40 3.74 -15.70 8.18
C VAL A 40 4.98 -14.82 7.96
N LEU A 41 5.85 -15.19 7.02
CA LEU A 41 7.03 -14.38 6.68
C LEU A 41 6.64 -13.03 6.08
N GLY A 42 5.62 -13.00 5.22
CA GLY A 42 5.06 -11.77 4.66
C GLY A 42 4.54 -10.85 5.76
N ASP A 43 3.80 -11.38 6.72
CA ASP A 43 3.29 -10.63 7.86
C ASP A 43 4.42 -10.03 8.71
N GLN A 44 5.50 -10.79 8.93
CA GLN A 44 6.66 -10.28 9.66
C GLN A 44 7.33 -9.12 8.92
N MET A 45 7.46 -9.21 7.59
CA MET A 45 7.98 -8.12 6.78
C MET A 45 7.08 -6.89 6.85
N HIS A 46 5.75 -7.08 6.77
CA HIS A 46 4.78 -5.99 6.89
C HIS A 46 4.81 -5.33 8.26
N ARG A 47 4.92 -6.08 9.34
CA ARG A 47 5.04 -5.52 10.70
C ARG A 47 6.25 -4.60 10.82
N ARG A 48 7.39 -5.00 10.26
CA ARG A 48 8.60 -4.18 10.25
C ARG A 48 8.44 -2.92 9.41
N ALA A 49 7.78 -3.05 8.25
CA ALA A 49 7.49 -1.92 7.39
C ALA A 49 6.48 -0.95 8.01
N HIS A 50 5.49 -1.49 8.74
CA HIS A 50 4.41 -0.71 9.35
C HIS A 50 4.73 -0.20 10.75
N ASP A 51 5.97 -0.22 11.19
CA ASP A 51 6.38 0.42 12.43
C ASP A 51 6.33 1.96 12.23
N ALA A 52 5.09 2.48 12.34
CA ALA A 52 4.73 3.83 11.93
C ALA A 52 5.25 4.91 12.88
N GLU A 53 5.78 4.56 14.04
CA GLU A 53 6.36 5.53 14.97
C GLU A 53 7.72 6.02 14.49
N GLU A 54 8.35 5.29 13.58
CA GLU A 54 9.65 5.63 13.03
C GLU A 54 9.55 6.33 11.67
N ARG A 55 9.49 7.65 11.73
CA ARG A 55 9.71 8.47 10.56
C ARG A 55 11.22 8.64 10.37
N GLU A 56 11.76 8.04 9.32
CA GLU A 56 13.19 8.15 9.01
C GLU A 56 13.46 9.33 8.10
N ARG A 57 14.50 10.11 8.45
CA ARG A 57 15.01 11.16 7.59
C ARG A 57 16.47 10.87 7.25
N ARG A 58 16.77 10.84 5.96
CA ARG A 58 18.13 10.66 5.43
C ARG A 58 18.42 11.77 4.42
N GLY A 59 18.87 12.95 4.91
CA GLY A 59 19.09 14.11 4.06
C GLY A 59 17.79 14.59 3.41
N ASP A 60 17.70 14.50 2.08
CA ASP A 60 16.54 14.90 1.30
C ASP A 60 15.54 13.75 1.09
N LEU A 61 15.73 12.63 1.76
CA LEU A 61 14.85 11.48 1.72
C LEU A 61 14.12 11.33 3.06
N LEU A 62 12.79 11.26 2.99
CA LEU A 62 11.94 10.99 4.14
C LEU A 62 11.21 9.67 3.89
N ILE A 63 11.26 8.76 4.86
CA ILE A 63 10.62 7.45 4.78
C ILE A 63 9.48 7.38 5.79
N LEU A 64 8.28 7.15 5.29
CA LEU A 64 7.07 6.95 6.10
C LEU A 64 6.67 5.49 6.04
N ARG A 65 6.27 4.91 7.18
CA ARG A 65 5.89 3.50 7.28
C ARG A 65 4.44 3.37 7.72
N GLY A 66 3.73 2.41 7.13
CA GLY A 66 2.34 2.13 7.48
C GLY A 66 1.39 3.29 7.23
N LEU A 67 1.64 4.09 6.20
CA LEU A 67 0.81 5.25 5.89
C LEU A 67 -0.57 4.80 5.42
N SER A 68 -1.62 5.23 6.13
CA SER A 68 -3.00 5.00 5.71
C SER A 68 -3.34 5.89 4.53
N VAL A 69 -3.93 5.31 3.51
CA VAL A 69 -4.33 6.01 2.28
C VAL A 69 -5.77 5.66 1.92
N ARG A 70 -6.45 6.58 1.24
CA ARG A 70 -7.81 6.36 0.77
C ARG A 70 -8.10 7.19 -0.48
N SER A 71 -9.03 6.72 -1.26
CA SER A 71 -9.56 7.47 -2.40
C SER A 71 -11.06 7.32 -2.47
N ASN A 72 -11.78 8.42 -2.31
CA ASN A 72 -13.23 8.43 -2.46
C ASN A 72 -13.64 8.17 -3.92
N THR A 73 -12.83 8.60 -4.87
CA THR A 73 -13.08 8.39 -6.30
C THR A 73 -12.96 6.93 -6.68
N LEU A 74 -11.96 6.23 -6.17
CA LEU A 74 -11.79 4.79 -6.40
C LEU A 74 -12.67 3.93 -5.50
N GLY A 75 -13.13 4.48 -4.37
CA GLY A 75 -13.82 3.69 -3.35
C GLY A 75 -12.88 2.67 -2.69
N ALA A 76 -11.67 3.09 -2.37
CA ALA A 76 -10.64 2.20 -1.87
C ALA A 76 -9.93 2.79 -0.65
N VAL A 77 -9.51 1.91 0.26
CA VAL A 77 -8.79 2.26 1.48
C VAL A 77 -7.72 1.20 1.77
N GLY A 78 -6.61 1.60 2.36
CA GLY A 78 -5.56 0.67 2.72
C GLY A 78 -4.38 1.35 3.39
N GLN A 79 -3.27 0.63 3.46
CA GLN A 79 -2.02 1.15 3.96
C GLN A 79 -0.90 0.86 2.99
N CYS A 80 0.01 1.81 2.84
CA CYS A 80 1.27 1.60 2.14
C CYS A 80 2.30 1.04 3.13
N ASP A 81 3.05 0.02 2.74
CA ASP A 81 4.13 -0.52 3.58
C ASP A 81 5.16 0.56 3.87
N VAL A 82 5.64 1.19 2.81
CA VAL A 82 6.60 2.28 2.88
C VAL A 82 6.25 3.32 1.83
N VAL A 83 6.38 4.58 2.19
CA VAL A 83 6.31 5.70 1.24
C VAL A 83 7.62 6.47 1.32
N GLU A 84 8.32 6.56 0.20
CA GLU A 84 9.54 7.34 0.07
C GLU A 84 9.20 8.73 -0.47
N CYS A 85 9.62 9.76 0.26
CA CYS A 85 9.43 11.15 -0.14
C CYS A 85 10.81 11.76 -0.40
N LYS A 86 11.07 12.17 -1.63
CA LYS A 86 12.31 12.82 -2.04
C LYS A 86 12.06 14.30 -2.26
N ARG A 87 12.94 15.15 -1.72
CA ARG A 87 12.86 16.59 -1.95
C ARG A 87 12.98 16.90 -3.44
N ALA A 88 12.11 17.77 -3.93
CA ALA A 88 12.03 18.10 -5.35
C ALA A 88 11.73 19.60 -5.55
N ASN A 89 11.87 20.09 -6.79
CA ASN A 89 11.56 21.46 -7.13
C ASN A 89 10.05 21.72 -7.23
N SER A 90 9.28 20.68 -7.45
CA SER A 90 7.82 20.74 -7.52
C SER A 90 7.23 19.40 -7.05
N GLY A 91 5.96 19.38 -6.71
CA GLY A 91 5.28 18.17 -6.25
C GLY A 91 4.34 18.47 -5.10
N CYS A 92 4.32 17.58 -4.11
CA CYS A 92 3.45 17.69 -2.94
C CYS A 92 4.15 18.40 -1.79
N SER A 93 3.39 19.14 -1.00
CA SER A 93 3.84 19.63 0.30
C SER A 93 3.46 18.64 1.38
N LEU A 94 4.34 18.49 2.38
CA LEU A 94 4.10 17.60 3.51
C LEU A 94 3.93 18.41 4.79
N HIS A 95 3.00 17.99 5.64
CA HIS A 95 2.76 18.64 6.92
C HIS A 95 4.00 18.58 7.81
N GLY A 96 4.43 19.71 8.30
CA GLY A 96 5.61 19.83 9.15
C GLY A 96 6.95 19.81 8.42
N GLU A 97 6.93 19.78 7.08
CA GLU A 97 8.15 19.77 6.27
C GLU A 97 8.17 20.94 5.29
N GLU A 98 9.36 21.49 5.05
CA GLU A 98 9.55 22.59 4.10
C GLU A 98 9.75 22.08 2.67
N GLY A 99 9.27 22.87 1.70
CA GLY A 99 9.50 22.61 0.28
C GLY A 99 8.55 21.59 -0.32
N PHE A 100 8.92 21.11 -1.50
CA PHE A 100 8.17 20.15 -2.27
C PHE A 100 8.82 18.79 -2.27
N TRP A 101 7.99 17.74 -2.40
CA TRP A 101 8.43 16.36 -2.30
C TRP A 101 7.83 15.53 -3.43
N SER A 102 8.64 14.64 -3.97
CA SER A 102 8.21 13.58 -4.89
C SER A 102 7.88 12.35 -4.06
N ILE A 103 6.67 11.84 -4.19
CA ILE A 103 6.14 10.75 -3.33
C ILE A 103 6.08 9.47 -4.13
N THR A 104 6.69 8.40 -3.59
CA THR A 104 6.74 7.08 -4.24
C THR A 104 6.33 6.02 -3.23
N PRO A 105 5.19 5.33 -3.41
CA PRO A 105 4.85 4.18 -2.58
C PRO A 105 5.73 2.98 -2.93
N VAL A 106 6.09 2.21 -1.90
CA VAL A 106 6.88 0.99 -2.03
C VAL A 106 6.14 -0.14 -1.32
N GLU A 107 5.87 -1.22 -2.03
CA GLU A 107 5.17 -2.39 -1.51
C GLU A 107 6.14 -3.55 -1.36
N TYR A 108 6.20 -4.15 -0.17
CA TYR A 108 7.01 -5.34 0.07
C TYR A 108 6.26 -6.61 -0.28
N LYS A 109 6.90 -7.46 -1.07
CA LYS A 109 6.39 -8.78 -1.42
C LYS A 109 7.43 -9.85 -1.16
N ARG A 110 6.98 -11.02 -0.70
CA ARG A 110 7.81 -12.18 -0.49
C ARG A 110 7.87 -13.02 -1.78
N GLY A 111 9.08 -13.48 -2.15
CA GLY A 111 9.29 -14.34 -3.30
C GLY A 111 9.85 -13.60 -4.52
N GLU A 112 9.82 -14.28 -5.66
CA GLU A 112 10.30 -13.72 -6.92
C GLU A 112 9.27 -12.81 -7.58
N SER A 113 9.73 -11.96 -8.50
CA SER A 113 8.85 -11.10 -9.30
C SER A 113 7.86 -11.96 -10.09
N LYS A 114 6.59 -11.65 -9.96
CA LYS A 114 5.53 -12.34 -10.71
C LYS A 114 5.38 -11.75 -12.11
N GLU A 115 5.08 -12.58 -13.08
CA GLU A 115 4.81 -12.11 -14.45
C GLU A 115 3.47 -11.37 -14.55
N SER A 116 2.56 -11.57 -13.59
CA SER A 116 1.25 -10.90 -13.58
C SER A 116 1.35 -9.45 -13.11
N ASP A 117 0.40 -8.62 -13.54
CA ASP A 117 0.30 -7.22 -13.15
C ASP A 117 -0.37 -7.01 -11.78
N ALA A 118 -0.64 -8.07 -11.02
CA ALA A 118 -1.38 -8.00 -9.76
C ALA A 118 -0.75 -7.02 -8.76
N ASP A 119 0.55 -7.15 -8.53
CA ASP A 119 1.28 -6.28 -7.59
C ASP A 119 1.41 -4.86 -8.12
N ARG A 120 1.60 -4.70 -9.43
CA ARG A 120 1.69 -3.38 -10.09
C ARG A 120 0.38 -2.62 -10.00
N LEU A 121 -0.76 -3.29 -10.18
CA LEU A 121 -2.08 -2.67 -10.09
C LEU A 121 -2.38 -2.20 -8.67
N GLN A 122 -2.03 -2.98 -7.67
CA GLN A 122 -2.17 -2.57 -6.27
C GLN A 122 -1.32 -1.33 -5.99
N LEU A 123 -0.06 -1.33 -6.42
CA LEU A 123 0.85 -0.21 -6.23
C LEU A 123 0.36 1.05 -6.95
N CYS A 124 -0.16 0.89 -8.16
CA CYS A 124 -0.77 1.98 -8.93
C CYS A 124 -1.96 2.60 -8.17
N ALA A 125 -2.83 1.77 -7.61
CA ALA A 125 -3.98 2.24 -6.82
C ALA A 125 -3.52 2.97 -5.56
N GLN A 126 -2.48 2.50 -4.88
CA GLN A 126 -1.89 3.20 -3.74
C GLN A 126 -1.37 4.59 -4.14
N ALA A 127 -0.76 4.71 -5.32
CA ALA A 127 -0.24 5.98 -5.81
C ALA A 127 -1.36 6.98 -6.17
N ILE A 128 -2.53 6.50 -6.53
CA ILE A 128 -3.71 7.35 -6.82
C ILE A 128 -4.32 7.87 -5.52
N CYS A 129 -4.28 7.10 -4.45
CA CYS A 129 -4.79 7.50 -3.15
C CYS A 129 -3.93 8.59 -2.50
#